data_d2d07a265b80a112330f469f07aff19c
#
_entry.id   d2d07a265b80a112330f469f07aff19c
#
_cell.length_a   1.000
_cell.length_b   1.000
_cell.length_c   1.000
_cell.angle_alpha   90.00
_cell.angle_beta   90.00
_cell.angle_gamma   90.00
#
_symmetry.space_group_name_H-M   'P 1'
#
loop_
_entity.id
_entity.type
_entity.pdbx_description
1 polymer ?
#
loop_
_entity_poly.entity_id
_entity_poly.type
_entity_poly.pdbx_seq_one_letter_code
_entity_poly.pdbx_strand_id
1 'polypeptide(L)'
;MLSRLAVILAATTMAVPALASEPVLLHAAGSLRAALTEVTWVFEAASGQRVQPKYGPSGTLKDEIAGGARAEVFASANMEHPQALATAGKSGPVVLFARNQLCALVRHGLAVESATILDRMLDPRVKLGTSTPRVDPSGDYAWEVFRKADRLRPGAFAALEGKALRLTGGANAPVAPPGRTIYGALVAEGKADIFLTYCTNAREAQTQNSGQQVVPLPAELAVGADYGLTVVGGASSQAYQFAIFVLSVDGQRILAKHGFAAPALPR
;
A
#
# COMPACT_ATOMS: atom_id res chain seq x y z
N MET A 1 -22.96 -16.45 -79.54
CA MET A 1 -23.44 -16.24 -78.16
C MET A 1 -22.43 -16.83 -77.23
N LEU A 2 -21.53 -16.01 -76.64
CA LEU A 2 -20.50 -16.44 -75.69
C LEU A 2 -20.91 -16.02 -74.25
N SER A 3 -21.27 -16.99 -73.41
CA SER A 3 -21.64 -16.79 -72.02
C SER A 3 -20.38 -16.62 -71.20
N ARG A 4 -20.20 -15.46 -70.56
CA ARG A 4 -19.09 -15.19 -69.62
C ARG A 4 -19.52 -15.67 -68.25
N LEU A 5 -18.84 -16.74 -67.72
CA LEU A 5 -19.00 -17.19 -66.37
C LEU A 5 -18.12 -16.28 -65.46
N ALA A 6 -18.78 -15.52 -64.59
CA ALA A 6 -18.06 -14.76 -63.54
C ALA A 6 -17.85 -15.66 -62.32
N VAL A 7 -16.59 -15.98 -62.01
CA VAL A 7 -16.20 -16.69 -60.78
C VAL A 7 -16.06 -15.65 -59.67
N ILE A 8 -16.96 -15.67 -58.70
CA ILE A 8 -16.87 -14.85 -57.49
C ILE A 8 -16.01 -15.60 -56.47
N LEU A 9 -14.78 -15.09 -56.23
CA LEU A 9 -13.87 -15.60 -55.23
C LEU A 9 -14.29 -15.02 -53.85
N ALA A 10 -14.96 -15.81 -53.01
CA ALA A 10 -15.30 -15.43 -51.66
C ALA A 10 -14.05 -15.56 -50.77
N ALA A 11 -13.47 -14.44 -50.37
CA ALA A 11 -12.38 -14.40 -49.39
C ALA A 11 -12.98 -14.59 -48.00
N THR A 12 -12.84 -15.79 -47.43
CA THR A 12 -13.14 -16.09 -46.05
C THR A 12 -12.00 -15.54 -45.18
N THR A 13 -12.22 -14.41 -44.50
CA THR A 13 -11.33 -13.88 -43.43
C THR A 13 -11.46 -14.78 -42.20
N MET A 14 -10.49 -15.64 -41.98
CA MET A 14 -10.36 -16.36 -40.70
C MET A 14 -10.01 -15.33 -39.61
N ALA A 15 -10.96 -15.04 -38.73
CA ALA A 15 -10.70 -14.30 -37.49
C ALA A 15 -9.82 -15.22 -36.60
N VAL A 16 -8.53 -14.89 -36.46
CA VAL A 16 -7.64 -15.52 -35.48
C VAL A 16 -8.15 -15.10 -34.09
N PRO A 17 -8.52 -16.04 -33.21
CA PRO A 17 -8.90 -15.67 -31.86
C PRO A 17 -7.70 -14.97 -31.21
N ALA A 18 -7.89 -13.71 -30.76
CA ALA A 18 -6.90 -13.03 -29.96
C ALA A 18 -6.72 -13.83 -28.67
N LEU A 19 -5.58 -14.48 -28.50
CA LEU A 19 -5.22 -15.11 -27.23
C LEU A 19 -5.25 -14.01 -26.18
N ALA A 20 -6.17 -14.13 -25.21
CA ALA A 20 -6.22 -13.21 -24.07
C ALA A 20 -4.85 -13.22 -23.41
N SER A 21 -4.18 -12.06 -23.35
CA SER A 21 -2.88 -11.94 -22.70
C SER A 21 -3.00 -12.26 -21.20
N GLU A 22 -1.99 -12.94 -20.66
CA GLU A 22 -1.90 -13.21 -19.22
C GLU A 22 -1.99 -11.88 -18.44
N PRO A 23 -2.68 -11.86 -17.28
CA PRO A 23 -2.78 -10.63 -16.49
C PRO A 23 -1.42 -10.27 -15.88
N VAL A 24 -1.14 -8.98 -15.78
CA VAL A 24 0.01 -8.47 -15.03
C VAL A 24 -0.16 -8.81 -13.53
N LEU A 25 0.83 -9.48 -12.95
CA LEU A 25 0.79 -9.90 -11.55
C LEU A 25 1.36 -8.79 -10.65
N LEU A 26 0.47 -8.02 -10.02
CA LEU A 26 0.83 -6.94 -9.11
C LEU A 26 0.88 -7.45 -7.65
N HIS A 27 2.04 -7.34 -6.99
CA HIS A 27 2.16 -7.47 -5.54
C HIS A 27 2.30 -6.08 -4.93
N ALA A 28 1.39 -5.69 -4.03
CA ALA A 28 1.38 -4.33 -3.50
C ALA A 28 1.07 -4.28 -1.99
N ALA A 29 1.65 -3.28 -1.33
CA ALA A 29 1.36 -3.00 0.07
C ALA A 29 -0.14 -2.85 0.32
N GLY A 30 -0.62 -3.34 1.47
CA GLY A 30 -2.02 -3.25 1.86
C GLY A 30 -2.57 -1.82 1.87
N SER A 31 -1.74 -0.84 2.25
CA SER A 31 -2.08 0.59 2.25
C SER A 31 -2.31 1.18 0.85
N LEU A 32 -1.86 0.51 -0.21
CA LEU A 32 -2.06 0.93 -1.60
C LEU A 32 -3.35 0.36 -2.22
N ARG A 33 -4.07 -0.50 -1.49
CA ARG A 33 -5.22 -1.24 -2.05
C ARG A 33 -6.22 -0.34 -2.75
N ALA A 34 -6.75 0.67 -2.06
CA ALA A 34 -7.77 1.56 -2.63
C ALA A 34 -7.25 2.30 -3.87
N ALA A 35 -6.06 2.90 -3.75
CA ALA A 35 -5.46 3.68 -4.83
C ALA A 35 -5.08 2.82 -6.04
N LEU A 36 -4.36 1.71 -5.84
CA LEU A 36 -3.93 0.86 -6.95
C LEU A 36 -5.06 0.03 -7.55
N THR A 37 -6.15 -0.23 -6.83
CA THR A 37 -7.35 -0.80 -7.45
C THR A 37 -7.95 0.18 -8.45
N GLU A 38 -8.06 1.47 -8.13
CA GLU A 38 -8.53 2.48 -9.08
C GLU A 38 -7.56 2.67 -10.25
N VAL A 39 -6.23 2.73 -9.98
CA VAL A 39 -5.20 2.76 -11.03
C VAL A 39 -5.33 1.58 -11.98
N THR A 40 -5.54 0.37 -11.44
CA THR A 40 -5.73 -0.85 -12.21
C THR A 40 -6.93 -0.73 -13.15
N TRP A 41 -8.08 -0.29 -12.66
CA TRP A 41 -9.28 -0.13 -13.49
C TRP A 41 -9.08 0.86 -14.65
N VAL A 42 -8.42 2.00 -14.37
CA VAL A 42 -8.15 3.00 -15.42
C VAL A 42 -7.13 2.47 -16.43
N PHE A 43 -6.09 1.76 -15.98
CA PHE A 43 -5.13 1.12 -16.88
C PHE A 43 -5.77 0.06 -17.75
N GLU A 44 -6.59 -0.84 -17.17
CA GLU A 44 -7.31 -1.88 -17.90
C GLU A 44 -8.25 -1.29 -18.96
N ALA A 45 -8.99 -0.24 -18.60
CA ALA A 45 -9.88 0.45 -19.54
C ALA A 45 -9.13 1.11 -20.71
N ALA A 46 -7.92 1.65 -20.45
CA ALA A 46 -7.13 2.35 -21.46
C ALA A 46 -6.33 1.39 -22.36
N SER A 47 -5.83 0.27 -21.81
CA SER A 47 -4.90 -0.63 -22.49
C SER A 47 -5.53 -1.94 -22.97
N GLY A 48 -6.68 -2.33 -22.42
CA GLY A 48 -7.27 -3.66 -22.60
C GLY A 48 -6.51 -4.78 -21.86
N GLN A 49 -5.41 -4.45 -21.16
CA GLN A 49 -4.57 -5.41 -20.45
C GLN A 49 -5.04 -5.55 -19.01
N ARG A 50 -5.32 -6.79 -18.56
CA ARG A 50 -5.75 -7.05 -17.18
C ARG A 50 -4.58 -7.01 -16.21
N VAL A 51 -4.87 -6.62 -14.96
CA VAL A 51 -3.94 -6.67 -13.82
C VAL A 51 -4.56 -7.51 -12.70
N GLN A 52 -3.80 -8.41 -12.13
CA GLN A 52 -4.22 -9.23 -11.00
C GLN A 52 -3.47 -8.79 -9.74
N PRO A 53 -4.09 -7.99 -8.85
CA PRO A 53 -3.43 -7.50 -7.66
C PRO A 53 -3.49 -8.52 -6.51
N LYS A 54 -2.36 -8.63 -5.80
CA LYS A 54 -2.22 -9.25 -4.48
C LYS A 54 -1.78 -8.19 -3.48
N TYR A 55 -2.60 -7.94 -2.47
CA TYR A 55 -2.31 -6.95 -1.42
C TYR A 55 -1.94 -7.61 -0.10
N GLY A 56 -0.88 -7.12 0.54
CA GLY A 56 -0.41 -7.67 1.81
C GLY A 56 0.69 -6.83 2.46
N PRO A 57 1.24 -7.28 3.59
CA PRO A 57 2.42 -6.67 4.21
C PRO A 57 3.60 -6.73 3.26
N SER A 58 4.31 -5.60 3.08
CA SER A 58 5.38 -5.52 2.07
C SER A 58 6.54 -6.48 2.33
N GLY A 59 6.88 -6.72 3.60
CA GLY A 59 7.92 -7.69 3.95
C GLY A 59 7.56 -9.11 3.56
N THR A 60 6.31 -9.53 3.84
CA THR A 60 5.80 -10.84 3.43
C THR A 60 5.82 -10.99 1.91
N LEU A 61 5.32 -9.98 1.17
CA LEU A 61 5.32 -10.01 -0.30
C LEU A 61 6.74 -10.07 -0.88
N LYS A 62 7.69 -9.32 -0.29
CA LYS A 62 9.12 -9.37 -0.65
C LYS A 62 9.68 -10.79 -0.43
N ASP A 63 9.37 -11.44 0.71
CA ASP A 63 9.85 -12.78 1.00
C ASP A 63 9.26 -13.83 0.06
N GLU A 64 7.99 -13.72 -0.29
CA GLU A 64 7.35 -14.56 -1.31
C GLU A 64 8.04 -14.42 -2.68
N ILE A 65 8.29 -13.19 -3.14
CA ILE A 65 8.99 -12.92 -4.41
C ILE A 65 10.42 -13.46 -4.35
N ALA A 66 11.12 -13.24 -3.24
CA ALA A 66 12.46 -13.78 -3.03
C ALA A 66 12.48 -15.32 -3.03
N GLY A 67 11.41 -15.96 -2.55
CA GLY A 67 11.19 -17.40 -2.56
C GLY A 67 10.73 -17.97 -3.91
N GLY A 68 10.53 -17.14 -4.94
CA GLY A 68 10.15 -17.58 -6.29
C GLY A 68 8.66 -17.49 -6.60
N ALA A 69 7.84 -16.85 -5.76
CA ALA A 69 6.45 -16.59 -6.11
C ALA A 69 6.37 -15.73 -7.38
N ARG A 70 5.45 -16.06 -8.27
CA ARG A 70 5.22 -15.30 -9.50
C ARG A 70 4.68 -13.92 -9.16
N ALA A 71 5.44 -12.90 -9.52
CA ALA A 71 5.06 -11.49 -9.44
C ALA A 71 5.75 -10.76 -10.60
N GLU A 72 5.16 -9.68 -11.10
CA GLU A 72 5.75 -8.90 -12.17
C GLU A 72 6.01 -7.45 -11.76
N VAL A 73 5.12 -6.88 -10.94
CA VAL A 73 5.32 -5.54 -10.37
C VAL A 73 5.21 -5.64 -8.86
N PHE A 74 6.17 -5.03 -8.15
CA PHE A 74 6.15 -4.93 -6.69
C PHE A 74 6.09 -3.47 -6.25
N ALA A 75 5.02 -3.10 -5.54
CA ALA A 75 4.79 -1.78 -4.97
C ALA A 75 4.80 -1.86 -3.43
N SER A 76 5.88 -1.40 -2.82
CA SER A 76 6.15 -1.50 -1.38
C SER A 76 5.84 -0.21 -0.63
N ALA A 77 5.44 -0.32 0.63
CA ALA A 77 5.27 0.82 1.54
C ALA A 77 6.59 1.31 2.17
N ASN A 78 7.73 0.85 1.68
CA ASN A 78 9.07 1.38 1.97
C ASN A 78 9.97 1.20 0.74
N MET A 79 11.17 1.79 0.78
CA MET A 79 12.19 1.63 -0.26
C MET A 79 13.05 0.38 -0.02
N GLU A 80 13.19 -0.08 1.20
CA GLU A 80 14.15 -1.14 1.60
C GLU A 80 13.81 -2.49 0.99
N HIS A 81 12.52 -2.88 0.98
CA HIS A 81 12.10 -4.19 0.47
C HIS A 81 12.32 -4.35 -1.03
N PRO A 82 11.90 -3.42 -1.91
CA PRO A 82 12.21 -3.53 -3.33
C PRO A 82 13.71 -3.39 -3.60
N GLN A 83 14.45 -2.58 -2.83
CA GLN A 83 15.90 -2.47 -2.93
C GLN A 83 16.60 -3.80 -2.62
N ALA A 84 16.12 -4.54 -1.61
CA ALA A 84 16.65 -5.87 -1.29
C ALA A 84 16.46 -6.86 -2.45
N LEU A 85 15.31 -6.82 -3.14
CA LEU A 85 15.09 -7.63 -4.35
C LEU A 85 16.03 -7.23 -5.49
N ALA A 86 16.20 -5.91 -5.71
CA ALA A 86 17.11 -5.40 -6.73
C ALA A 86 18.58 -5.80 -6.45
N THR A 87 19.03 -5.67 -5.20
CA THR A 87 20.38 -6.09 -4.77
C THR A 87 20.59 -7.59 -4.96
N ALA A 88 19.55 -8.41 -4.75
CA ALA A 88 19.57 -9.85 -4.98
C ALA A 88 19.43 -10.24 -6.47
N GLY A 89 19.39 -9.27 -7.40
CA GLY A 89 19.21 -9.52 -8.84
C GLY A 89 17.84 -10.07 -9.24
N LYS A 90 16.82 -9.92 -8.34
CA LYS A 90 15.46 -10.45 -8.55
C LYS A 90 14.52 -9.43 -9.16
N SER A 91 14.91 -8.16 -9.23
CA SER A 91 14.12 -7.09 -9.85
C SER A 91 15.02 -6.07 -10.53
N GLY A 92 14.40 -5.19 -11.34
CA GLY A 92 15.03 -4.02 -11.94
C GLY A 92 15.23 -2.88 -10.93
N PRO A 93 15.53 -1.67 -11.42
CA PRO A 93 15.70 -0.47 -10.60
C PRO A 93 14.46 -0.19 -9.74
N VAL A 94 14.71 0.41 -8.56
CA VAL A 94 13.66 0.85 -7.65
C VAL A 94 13.39 2.32 -7.84
N VAL A 95 12.10 2.67 -7.99
CA VAL A 95 11.65 4.05 -8.15
C VAL A 95 10.81 4.46 -6.95
N LEU A 96 11.11 5.60 -6.35
CA LEU A 96 10.23 6.27 -5.40
C LEU A 96 9.00 6.77 -6.17
N PHE A 97 7.81 6.25 -5.87
CA PHE A 97 6.61 6.58 -6.66
C PHE A 97 5.51 7.27 -5.86
N ALA A 98 5.53 7.17 -4.54
CA ALA A 98 4.55 7.81 -3.67
C ALA A 98 5.14 8.08 -2.29
N ARG A 99 4.56 9.01 -1.55
CA ARG A 99 4.87 9.29 -0.15
C ARG A 99 3.63 9.27 0.71
N ASN A 100 3.81 8.87 1.96
CA ASN A 100 2.78 8.86 2.99
C ASN A 100 3.41 9.32 4.31
N GLN A 101 2.62 9.32 5.38
CA GLN A 101 3.11 9.57 6.74
C GLN A 101 2.23 8.80 7.73
N LEU A 102 2.70 8.63 8.96
CA LEU A 102 1.90 8.05 10.03
C LEU A 102 0.98 9.09 10.66
N CYS A 103 -0.23 8.61 10.99
CA CYS A 103 -1.23 9.27 11.83
C CYS A 103 -1.68 8.32 12.94
N ALA A 104 -2.30 8.88 13.97
CA ALA A 104 -3.07 8.11 14.93
C ALA A 104 -4.53 8.04 14.49
N LEU A 105 -5.05 6.83 14.34
CA LEU A 105 -6.48 6.56 14.27
C LEU A 105 -6.98 6.34 15.69
N VAL A 106 -7.92 7.16 16.14
CA VAL A 106 -8.37 7.23 17.53
C VAL A 106 -9.83 6.83 17.62
N ARG A 107 -10.18 6.02 18.61
CA ARG A 107 -11.57 5.60 18.85
C ARG A 107 -12.49 6.77 19.21
N HIS A 108 -13.76 6.59 18.95
CA HIS A 108 -14.79 7.53 19.40
C HIS A 108 -14.72 7.78 20.92
N GLY A 109 -14.90 9.03 21.30
CA GLY A 109 -14.98 9.45 22.71
C GLY A 109 -13.65 9.53 23.47
N LEU A 110 -12.50 9.22 22.83
CA LEU A 110 -11.20 9.48 23.42
C LEU A 110 -10.68 10.86 22.94
N ALA A 111 -10.61 11.83 23.84
CA ALA A 111 -10.09 13.16 23.51
C ALA A 111 -8.58 13.09 23.30
N VAL A 112 -8.15 13.29 22.05
CA VAL A 112 -6.72 13.30 21.64
C VAL A 112 -6.52 14.40 20.61
N GLU A 113 -5.47 15.19 20.81
CA GLU A 113 -5.01 16.21 19.87
C GLU A 113 -3.54 15.95 19.52
N SER A 114 -3.05 16.53 18.43
CA SER A 114 -1.65 16.40 18.02
C SER A 114 -0.68 16.75 19.16
N ALA A 115 -0.95 17.81 19.90
CA ALA A 115 -0.12 18.25 21.03
C ALA A 115 -0.13 17.28 22.22
N THR A 116 -1.20 16.50 22.40
CA THR A 116 -1.37 15.60 23.57
C THR A 116 -1.17 14.12 23.21
N ILE A 117 -0.89 13.80 21.95
CA ILE A 117 -0.84 12.41 21.46
C ILE A 117 0.20 11.57 22.21
N LEU A 118 1.38 12.11 22.53
CA LEU A 118 2.42 11.40 23.25
C LEU A 118 1.97 11.01 24.65
N ASP A 119 1.36 11.92 25.39
CA ASP A 119 0.82 11.65 26.73
C ASP A 119 -0.25 10.56 26.68
N ARG A 120 -1.12 10.61 25.67
CA ARG A 120 -2.16 9.59 25.47
C ARG A 120 -1.58 8.23 25.10
N MET A 121 -0.58 8.18 24.24
CA MET A 121 0.10 6.92 23.91
C MET A 121 0.82 6.32 25.13
N LEU A 122 1.35 7.16 26.01
CA LEU A 122 2.05 6.71 27.24
C LEU A 122 1.08 6.34 28.37
N ASP A 123 -0.17 6.78 28.36
CA ASP A 123 -1.16 6.42 29.39
C ASP A 123 -1.36 4.88 29.42
N PRO A 124 -1.07 4.18 30.54
CA PRO A 124 -1.16 2.73 30.62
C PRO A 124 -2.58 2.19 30.37
N ARG A 125 -3.61 3.01 30.56
CA ARG A 125 -5.02 2.67 30.32
C ARG A 125 -5.42 2.69 28.85
N VAL A 126 -4.62 3.33 27.99
CA VAL A 126 -4.89 3.46 26.55
C VAL A 126 -4.24 2.30 25.80
N LYS A 127 -5.03 1.54 25.06
CA LYS A 127 -4.54 0.46 24.20
C LYS A 127 -3.93 1.05 22.93
N LEU A 128 -2.63 0.85 22.73
CA LEU A 128 -1.88 1.31 21.57
C LEU A 128 -1.73 0.18 20.55
N GLY A 129 -2.42 0.28 19.42
CA GLY A 129 -2.32 -0.65 18.29
C GLY A 129 -1.26 -0.23 17.29
N THR A 130 -0.55 -1.21 16.73
CA THR A 130 0.44 -1.03 15.66
C THR A 130 0.39 -2.21 14.69
N SER A 131 1.03 -2.06 13.53
CA SER A 131 1.43 -3.20 12.70
C SER A 131 2.69 -3.87 13.27
N THR A 132 3.01 -5.07 12.78
CA THR A 132 4.16 -5.88 13.22
C THR A 132 5.43 -5.40 12.52
N PRO A 133 6.45 -4.91 13.23
CA PRO A 133 7.73 -4.49 12.65
C PRO A 133 8.40 -5.61 11.83
N ARG A 134 9.20 -5.23 10.84
CA ARG A 134 9.92 -6.08 9.88
C ARG A 134 9.03 -6.84 8.89
N VAL A 135 7.78 -7.12 9.24
CA VAL A 135 6.79 -7.76 8.36
C VAL A 135 5.99 -6.72 7.58
N ASP A 136 5.59 -5.66 8.28
CA ASP A 136 4.81 -4.55 7.72
C ASP A 136 5.53 -3.23 8.02
N PRO A 137 5.94 -2.46 6.99
CA PRO A 137 6.63 -1.17 7.18
C PRO A 137 5.90 -0.18 8.08
N SER A 138 4.56 -0.22 8.16
CA SER A 138 3.79 0.58 9.12
C SER A 138 4.21 0.31 10.57
N GLY A 139 4.61 -0.94 10.87
CA GLY A 139 5.18 -1.31 12.16
C GLY A 139 6.55 -0.70 12.37
N ASP A 140 7.44 -0.75 11.38
CA ASP A 140 8.77 -0.16 11.48
C ASP A 140 8.71 1.35 11.70
N TYR A 141 7.81 2.04 11.00
CA TYR A 141 7.56 3.47 11.19
C TYR A 141 6.94 3.79 12.56
N ALA A 142 6.09 2.92 13.12
CA ALA A 142 5.60 3.09 14.49
C ALA A 142 6.74 3.02 15.51
N TRP A 143 7.69 2.11 15.32
CA TRP A 143 8.91 2.04 16.15
C TRP A 143 9.81 3.27 15.97
N GLU A 144 9.84 3.88 14.77
CA GLU A 144 10.52 5.16 14.58
C GLU A 144 9.84 6.30 15.36
N VAL A 145 8.50 6.33 15.41
CA VAL A 145 7.75 7.24 16.31
C VAL A 145 8.18 7.03 17.77
N PHE A 146 8.32 5.77 18.22
CA PHE A 146 8.75 5.46 19.59
C PHE A 146 10.17 5.95 19.88
N ARG A 147 11.11 5.79 18.92
CA ARG A 147 12.47 6.35 19.03
C ARG A 147 12.47 7.87 19.10
N LYS A 148 11.61 8.53 18.34
CA LYS A 148 11.42 9.99 18.40
C LYS A 148 10.83 10.41 19.75
N ALA A 149 9.84 9.66 20.25
CA ALA A 149 9.24 9.90 21.57
C ALA A 149 10.30 9.79 22.70
N ASP A 150 11.24 8.85 22.60
CA ASP A 150 12.30 8.69 23.58
C ASP A 150 13.25 9.88 23.64
N ARG A 151 13.52 10.53 22.50
CA ARG A 151 14.30 11.79 22.45
C ARG A 151 13.61 12.95 23.14
N LEU A 152 12.27 12.97 23.14
CA LEU A 152 11.48 14.00 23.82
C LEU A 152 11.28 13.70 25.30
N ARG A 153 11.16 12.41 25.62
CA ARG A 153 10.89 11.93 26.96
C ARG A 153 11.66 10.62 27.20
N PRO A 154 12.81 10.67 27.89
CA PRO A 154 13.60 9.48 28.18
C PRO A 154 12.77 8.35 28.82
N GLY A 155 12.92 7.12 28.33
CA GLY A 155 12.13 5.95 28.73
C GLY A 155 10.84 5.74 27.95
N ALA A 156 10.43 6.68 27.09
CA ALA A 156 9.20 6.54 26.29
C ALA A 156 9.27 5.38 25.30
N PHE A 157 10.44 5.09 24.72
CA PHE A 157 10.60 3.94 23.82
C PHE A 157 10.22 2.64 24.52
N ALA A 158 10.84 2.34 25.65
CA ALA A 158 10.59 1.11 26.40
C ALA A 158 9.12 0.99 26.84
N ALA A 159 8.53 2.10 27.31
CA ALA A 159 7.12 2.14 27.71
C ALA A 159 6.16 1.88 26.55
N LEU A 160 6.40 2.50 25.39
CA LEU A 160 5.56 2.32 24.18
C LEU A 160 5.73 0.95 23.55
N GLU A 161 6.97 0.48 23.41
CA GLU A 161 7.27 -0.85 22.88
C GLU A 161 6.66 -1.96 23.74
N GLY A 162 6.78 -1.85 25.08
CA GLY A 162 6.26 -2.84 26.02
C GLY A 162 4.73 -2.96 26.03
N LYS A 163 4.01 -1.87 25.68
CA LYS A 163 2.53 -1.88 25.62
C LYS A 163 1.95 -2.02 24.21
N ALA A 164 2.76 -1.86 23.16
CA ALA A 164 2.27 -1.89 21.79
C ALA A 164 1.66 -3.24 21.40
N LEU A 165 0.40 -3.20 20.99
CA LEU A 165 -0.33 -4.35 20.48
C LEU A 165 -0.10 -4.47 18.98
N ARG A 166 0.63 -5.50 18.54
CA ARG A 166 0.94 -5.80 17.13
C ARG A 166 -0.24 -6.49 16.47
N LEU A 167 -1.24 -5.73 16.05
CA LEU A 167 -2.55 -6.25 15.66
C LEU A 167 -2.66 -6.59 14.18
N THR A 168 -1.76 -6.09 13.32
CA THR A 168 -1.77 -6.33 11.87
C THR A 168 -0.38 -6.70 11.36
N GLY A 169 -0.31 -7.20 10.13
CA GLY A 169 0.94 -7.54 9.45
C GLY A 169 1.58 -8.87 9.84
N GLY A 170 1.27 -9.43 11.01
CA GLY A 170 1.80 -10.71 11.46
C GLY A 170 1.02 -11.91 10.87
N ALA A 171 1.56 -13.13 11.06
CA ALA A 171 0.98 -14.37 10.53
C ALA A 171 -0.47 -14.63 11.00
N ASN A 172 -0.81 -14.18 12.21
CA ASN A 172 -2.14 -14.34 12.78
C ASN A 172 -2.97 -13.04 12.73
N ALA A 173 -2.58 -12.09 11.86
CA ALA A 173 -3.33 -10.86 11.71
C ALA A 173 -4.74 -11.14 11.18
N PRO A 174 -5.79 -10.51 11.74
CA PRO A 174 -7.15 -10.71 11.27
C PRO A 174 -7.31 -10.14 9.84
N VAL A 175 -8.25 -10.72 9.11
CA VAL A 175 -8.65 -10.25 7.79
C VAL A 175 -9.63 -9.09 7.96
N ALA A 176 -9.51 -8.07 7.11
CA ALA A 176 -10.46 -6.95 7.11
C ALA A 176 -11.87 -7.44 6.79
N PRO A 177 -12.90 -7.00 7.54
CA PRO A 177 -14.29 -7.26 7.15
C PRO A 177 -14.60 -6.67 5.76
N PRO A 178 -15.55 -7.27 5.01
CA PRO A 178 -15.95 -6.72 3.71
C PRO A 178 -16.31 -5.23 3.80
N GLY A 179 -15.77 -4.42 2.87
CA GLY A 179 -16.03 -2.98 2.78
C GLY A 179 -15.47 -2.12 3.91
N ARG A 180 -14.61 -2.68 4.78
CA ARG A 180 -14.00 -1.94 5.89
C ARG A 180 -12.48 -2.10 5.91
N THR A 181 -11.79 -1.08 6.40
CA THR A 181 -10.36 -1.21 6.71
C THR A 181 -10.18 -2.05 7.97
N ILE A 182 -9.13 -2.84 8.02
CA ILE A 182 -8.79 -3.63 9.22
C ILE A 182 -8.52 -2.71 10.42
N TYR A 183 -7.88 -1.56 10.21
CA TYR A 183 -7.56 -0.59 11.25
C TYR A 183 -8.82 -0.01 11.88
N GLY A 184 -9.76 0.44 11.04
CA GLY A 184 -11.06 0.96 11.48
C GLY A 184 -11.91 -0.08 12.22
N ALA A 185 -11.88 -1.34 11.78
CA ALA A 185 -12.56 -2.44 12.45
C ALA A 185 -11.96 -2.70 13.84
N LEU A 186 -10.64 -2.84 13.96
CA LEU A 186 -9.95 -3.08 15.23
C LEU A 186 -10.18 -1.97 16.26
N VAL A 187 -10.19 -0.71 15.81
CA VAL A 187 -10.50 0.43 16.69
C VAL A 187 -11.97 0.44 17.10
N ALA A 188 -12.90 0.13 16.18
CA ALA A 188 -14.33 0.06 16.49
C ALA A 188 -14.67 -1.08 17.48
N GLU A 189 -13.94 -2.20 17.40
CA GLU A 189 -14.08 -3.36 18.30
C GLU A 189 -13.37 -3.16 19.66
N GLY A 190 -12.73 -2.01 19.89
CA GLY A 190 -12.00 -1.73 21.12
C GLY A 190 -10.75 -2.58 21.31
N LYS A 191 -10.18 -3.15 20.23
CA LYS A 191 -8.89 -3.83 20.25
C LYS A 191 -7.73 -2.85 20.41
N ALA A 192 -7.91 -1.60 19.91
CA ALA A 192 -7.04 -0.46 20.13
C ALA A 192 -7.87 0.77 20.42
N ASP A 193 -7.40 1.65 21.30
CA ASP A 193 -7.94 2.99 21.53
C ASP A 193 -7.29 4.01 20.60
N ILE A 194 -5.99 3.82 20.34
CA ILE A 194 -5.17 4.55 19.37
C ILE A 194 -4.48 3.52 18.51
N PHE A 195 -4.55 3.64 17.18
CA PHE A 195 -3.82 2.81 16.25
C PHE A 195 -2.88 3.68 15.40
N LEU A 196 -1.57 3.45 15.49
CA LEU A 196 -0.60 4.10 14.59
C LEU A 196 -0.61 3.40 13.24
N THR A 197 -1.04 4.12 12.21
CA THR A 197 -1.10 3.62 10.84
C THR A 197 -0.84 4.76 9.85
N TYR A 198 -0.78 4.46 8.55
CA TYR A 198 -0.68 5.51 7.53
C TYR A 198 -1.89 6.45 7.56
N CYS A 199 -1.65 7.74 7.31
CA CYS A 199 -2.73 8.73 7.27
C CYS A 199 -3.79 8.41 6.21
N THR A 200 -3.40 7.77 5.10
CA THR A 200 -4.35 7.29 4.08
C THR A 200 -5.31 6.24 4.66
N ASN A 201 -4.79 5.23 5.36
CA ASN A 201 -5.60 4.20 6.02
C ASN A 201 -6.50 4.79 7.12
N ALA A 202 -5.97 5.72 7.91
CA ALA A 202 -6.73 6.37 8.98
C ALA A 202 -7.90 7.21 8.42
N ARG A 203 -7.68 7.94 7.33
CA ARG A 203 -8.73 8.69 6.63
C ARG A 203 -9.78 7.77 6.02
N GLU A 204 -9.36 6.67 5.38
CA GLU A 204 -10.29 5.67 4.85
C GLU A 204 -11.15 5.07 5.97
N ALA A 205 -10.54 4.71 7.12
CA ALA A 205 -11.27 4.23 8.29
C ALA A 205 -12.29 5.25 8.81
N GLN A 206 -11.91 6.53 8.89
CA GLN A 206 -12.80 7.61 9.29
C GLN A 206 -13.96 7.82 8.31
N THR A 207 -13.72 7.68 7.01
CA THR A 207 -14.80 7.73 6.00
C THR A 207 -15.82 6.62 6.21
N GLN A 208 -15.36 5.43 6.60
CA GLN A 208 -16.21 4.26 6.89
C GLN A 208 -16.89 4.34 8.27
N ASN A 209 -16.31 5.07 9.21
CA ASN A 209 -16.83 5.29 10.56
C ASN A 209 -16.45 6.70 11.04
N SER A 210 -17.36 7.65 10.82
CA SER A 210 -17.18 9.08 11.16
C SER A 210 -16.99 9.36 12.67
N GLY A 211 -17.29 8.38 13.53
CA GLY A 211 -17.00 8.47 14.96
C GLY A 211 -15.53 8.31 15.30
N GLN A 212 -14.71 7.78 14.40
CA GLN A 212 -13.27 7.68 14.60
C GLN A 212 -12.59 9.00 14.21
N GLN A 213 -11.51 9.32 14.90
CA GLN A 213 -10.75 10.55 14.69
C GLN A 213 -9.38 10.23 14.08
N VAL A 214 -8.96 11.02 13.09
CA VAL A 214 -7.60 11.02 12.56
C VAL A 214 -6.81 12.15 13.19
N VAL A 215 -5.77 11.82 13.94
CA VAL A 215 -4.91 12.80 14.60
C VAL A 215 -3.52 12.75 13.94
N PRO A 216 -3.08 13.85 13.30
CA PRO A 216 -1.72 13.92 12.76
C PRO A 216 -0.71 13.94 13.92
N LEU A 217 0.43 13.28 13.71
CA LEU A 217 1.54 13.37 14.66
C LEU A 217 2.17 14.76 14.60
N PRO A 218 2.58 15.36 15.75
CA PRO A 218 3.29 16.63 15.75
C PRO A 218 4.66 16.48 15.07
N ALA A 219 5.25 17.59 14.63
CA ALA A 219 6.48 17.58 13.84
C ALA A 219 7.62 16.76 14.48
N GLU A 220 7.75 16.82 15.79
CA GLU A 220 8.77 16.13 16.58
C GLU A 220 8.61 14.60 16.55
N LEU A 221 7.39 14.10 16.33
CA LEU A 221 7.05 12.68 16.21
C LEU A 221 6.77 12.24 14.78
N ALA A 222 6.63 13.18 13.84
CA ALA A 222 6.25 12.89 12.47
C ALA A 222 7.25 11.94 11.78
N VAL A 223 6.72 10.88 11.17
CA VAL A 223 7.47 9.90 10.39
C VAL A 223 6.86 9.82 9.01
N GLY A 224 7.67 10.13 7.99
CA GLY A 224 7.33 9.96 6.59
C GLY A 224 7.59 8.52 6.13
N ALA A 225 6.90 8.13 5.08
CA ALA A 225 7.06 6.83 4.43
C ALA A 225 7.25 7.03 2.92
N ASP A 226 8.39 6.60 2.42
CA ASP A 226 8.75 6.60 1.00
C ASP A 226 8.39 5.24 0.41
N TYR A 227 7.56 5.22 -0.64
CA TYR A 227 7.05 4.01 -1.28
C TYR A 227 7.85 3.68 -2.54
N GLY A 228 8.37 2.46 -2.61
CA GLY A 228 9.18 1.97 -3.72
C GLY A 228 8.40 1.09 -4.68
N LEU A 229 8.59 1.32 -5.98
CA LEU A 229 8.08 0.51 -7.09
C LEU A 229 9.24 -0.13 -7.84
N THR A 230 9.11 -1.41 -8.18
CA THR A 230 10.07 -2.10 -9.06
C THR A 230 9.35 -3.12 -9.94
N VAL A 231 9.97 -3.45 -11.08
CA VAL A 231 9.53 -4.54 -11.95
C VAL A 231 10.40 -5.76 -11.66
N VAL A 232 9.76 -6.89 -11.41
CA VAL A 232 10.41 -8.16 -11.05
C VAL A 232 11.12 -8.75 -12.28
N GLY A 233 12.22 -9.46 -12.08
CA GLY A 233 12.97 -10.09 -13.17
C GLY A 233 12.12 -11.10 -13.95
N GLY A 234 12.23 -11.05 -15.28
CA GLY A 234 11.44 -11.91 -16.18
C GLY A 234 9.99 -11.46 -16.42
N ALA A 235 9.61 -10.27 -15.95
CA ALA A 235 8.29 -9.70 -16.17
C ALA A 235 8.00 -9.41 -17.66
N SER A 236 6.71 -9.42 -18.01
CA SER A 236 6.21 -9.11 -19.34
C SER A 236 6.39 -7.63 -19.70
N SER A 237 6.32 -7.30 -20.99
CA SER A 237 6.30 -5.90 -21.45
C SER A 237 5.09 -5.13 -20.89
N GLN A 238 3.96 -5.79 -20.65
CA GLN A 238 2.76 -5.23 -20.06
C GLN A 238 2.97 -4.81 -18.61
N ALA A 239 3.82 -5.52 -17.86
CA ALA A 239 4.20 -5.12 -16.50
C ALA A 239 4.97 -3.79 -16.48
N TYR A 240 5.88 -3.57 -17.44
CA TYR A 240 6.54 -2.27 -17.59
C TYR A 240 5.57 -1.17 -17.97
N GLN A 241 4.61 -1.44 -18.87
CA GLN A 241 3.56 -0.47 -19.22
C GLN A 241 2.72 -0.08 -18.01
N PHE A 242 2.32 -1.07 -17.19
CA PHE A 242 1.60 -0.81 -15.94
C PHE A 242 2.45 0.02 -14.95
N ALA A 243 3.72 -0.34 -14.75
CA ALA A 243 4.62 0.43 -13.88
C ALA A 243 4.79 1.89 -14.36
N ILE A 244 4.94 2.12 -15.68
CA ILE A 244 4.99 3.47 -16.26
C ILE A 244 3.66 4.19 -16.08
N PHE A 245 2.53 3.50 -16.20
CA PHE A 245 1.21 4.09 -15.98
C PHE A 245 1.03 4.55 -14.53
N VAL A 246 1.49 3.76 -13.53
CA VAL A 246 1.50 4.19 -12.11
C VAL A 246 2.28 5.50 -11.93
N LEU A 247 3.39 5.67 -12.67
CA LEU A 247 4.24 6.87 -12.63
C LEU A 247 3.70 8.03 -13.49
N SER A 248 2.72 7.80 -14.34
CA SER A 248 2.13 8.81 -15.22
C SER A 248 1.34 9.87 -14.46
N VAL A 249 1.00 10.96 -15.14
CA VAL A 249 0.15 12.02 -14.57
C VAL A 249 -1.18 11.47 -14.06
N ASP A 250 -1.80 10.53 -14.78
CA ASP A 250 -3.09 9.95 -14.39
C ASP A 250 -2.94 9.01 -13.18
N GLY A 251 -1.92 8.15 -13.17
CA GLY A 251 -1.59 7.32 -12.02
C GLY A 251 -1.31 8.16 -10.77
N GLN A 252 -0.52 9.23 -10.90
CA GLN A 252 -0.19 10.13 -9.79
C GLN A 252 -1.39 10.94 -9.30
N ARG A 253 -2.31 11.34 -10.19
CA ARG A 253 -3.57 12.00 -9.80
C ARG A 253 -4.46 11.07 -8.96
N ILE A 254 -4.54 9.79 -9.34
CA ILE A 254 -5.29 8.79 -8.58
C ILE A 254 -4.65 8.59 -7.19
N LEU A 255 -3.33 8.42 -7.13
CA LEU A 255 -2.61 8.30 -5.86
C LEU A 255 -2.86 9.53 -4.95
N ALA A 256 -2.80 10.74 -5.51
CA ALA A 256 -3.08 11.99 -4.77
C ALA A 256 -4.53 12.06 -4.26
N LYS A 257 -5.51 11.64 -5.07
CA LYS A 257 -6.93 11.53 -4.66
C LYS A 257 -7.10 10.64 -3.41
N HIS A 258 -6.31 9.58 -3.31
CA HIS A 258 -6.28 8.69 -2.14
C HIS A 258 -5.37 9.18 -1.00
N GLY A 259 -4.83 10.40 -1.10
CA GLY A 259 -4.07 11.05 -0.03
C GLY A 259 -2.57 10.75 0.00
N PHE A 260 -2.04 10.09 -1.03
CA PHE A 260 -0.59 9.97 -1.21
C PHE A 260 -0.01 11.27 -1.75
N ALA A 261 1.19 11.61 -1.33
CA ALA A 261 1.95 12.70 -1.93
C ALA A 261 2.84 12.17 -3.06
N ALA A 262 2.90 12.94 -4.16
CA ALA A 262 3.85 12.66 -5.23
C ALA A 262 5.31 12.83 -4.73
N PRO A 263 6.28 12.10 -5.30
CA PRO A 263 7.69 12.36 -5.05
C PRO A 263 8.01 13.79 -5.47
N ALA A 264 8.36 14.65 -4.51
CA ALA A 264 8.88 15.96 -4.85
C ALA A 264 10.32 15.80 -5.37
N LEU A 265 10.68 16.56 -6.39
CA LEU A 265 12.10 16.73 -6.76
C LEU A 265 12.85 17.29 -5.55
N PRO A 266 14.11 16.88 -5.31
CA PRO A 266 14.96 17.52 -4.32
C PRO A 266 15.01 19.03 -4.63
N ARG A 267 14.74 19.86 -3.63
CA ARG A 267 14.89 21.31 -3.74
C ARG A 267 16.33 21.69 -3.49
#